data_e788dfe2016a77402e5214ae04a68284
#
_entry.id   e788dfe2016a77402e5214ae04a68284
#
_cell.length_a   1.000
_cell.length_b   1.000
_cell.length_c   1.000
_cell.angle_alpha   90.00
_cell.angle_beta   90.00
_cell.angle_gamma   90.00
#
_symmetry.space_group_name_H-M   'P 1'
#
loop_
_entity.id
_entity.type
_entity.pdbx_description
1 polymer ?
#
loop_
_entity_poly.entity_id
_entity_poly.type
_entity_poly.pdbx_seq_one_letter_code
_entity_poly.pdbx_strand_id
1 'polypeptide(L)'
;MLPGSCMVDLMETPKRHAAIRVIWPVIPLLFSACGSLADRSARTLPQASDSATGNAQLLATTLRATAVSTVRQPYTTVRTGLAVLWHRPLGIVSGNLPLPTDLLPQPPEVPGTEEFERLLDHKRLPHRESGKLTWLVDGPGFFPEFDRQLASAKQSVHLQFFIYDNDDVAVKYADRLKAKAETVPVRVLFDDLGSTFAHTAAPETPRPDGFSPPADIASYLTKGSKVQVRRSLNPWLVCDHTKLLVFDHRVAMIGGMNMGREYYSEWHDLMVKIEGPIVASLSREFSRAWRKAGPWGDLAMLRRPRIFETPAPVNGGIPLRLLRTDAAAGQDQVMKATLLGIRAARKRVWIENPYFADDDIAREVEAAARRGVDVRVILPARGDSTIMDAGNLGTSRGLIEAGAQVYRYPKMTHMKVILCDGWAQVGSANLDMLSMRINRELNLAFSDPAAIRELERKVFLPDFRASRHIRHEETTVPVAPIAEAVADQL
;
A
#
# COMPACT_ATOMS: atom_id res chain seq x y z
N MET A 1 -72.70 7.56 11.58
CA MET A 1 -72.11 8.90 11.34
C MET A 1 -70.62 8.76 11.29
N LEU A 2 -70.02 8.87 10.13
CA LEU A 2 -68.60 9.08 9.92
C LEU A 2 -68.27 10.56 10.05
N PRO A 3 -67.09 10.93 10.50
CA PRO A 3 -66.12 11.65 9.68
C PRO A 3 -64.66 11.24 10.03
N GLY A 4 -63.68 11.45 9.31
CA GLY A 4 -63.19 12.34 8.32
C GLY A 4 -61.73 11.97 8.02
N SER A 5 -61.40 11.97 6.77
CA SER A 5 -60.10 11.74 6.19
C SER A 5 -59.04 12.76 6.63
N CYS A 6 -57.84 12.30 6.99
CA CYS A 6 -56.63 13.11 6.99
C CYS A 6 -55.71 12.60 5.85
N MET A 7 -55.58 13.41 4.82
CA MET A 7 -54.58 13.32 3.79
C MET A 7 -53.19 13.45 4.41
N VAL A 8 -52.31 12.47 4.15
CA VAL A 8 -50.87 12.60 4.36
C VAL A 8 -50.28 12.89 2.99
N ASP A 9 -49.70 14.05 2.82
CA ASP A 9 -48.93 14.48 1.66
C ASP A 9 -47.73 13.56 1.48
N LEU A 10 -47.73 12.84 0.36
CA LEU A 10 -46.56 12.10 -0.14
C LEU A 10 -45.64 13.11 -0.83
N MET A 11 -44.55 13.49 -0.16
CA MET A 11 -43.45 14.20 -0.78
C MET A 11 -42.81 13.31 -1.85
N GLU A 12 -42.83 13.79 -3.06
CA GLU A 12 -42.23 13.22 -4.24
C GLU A 12 -40.72 13.11 -4.07
N THR A 13 -40.19 11.86 -4.16
CA THR A 13 -38.76 11.61 -4.36
C THR A 13 -38.41 11.84 -5.83
N PRO A 14 -37.33 12.56 -6.16
CA PRO A 14 -36.93 12.76 -7.55
C PRO A 14 -36.45 11.44 -8.17
N LYS A 15 -37.08 11.05 -9.25
CA LYS A 15 -36.68 9.90 -10.09
C LYS A 15 -35.28 10.10 -10.65
N ARG A 16 -34.33 9.28 -10.23
CA ARG A 16 -33.02 9.17 -10.87
C ARG A 16 -33.11 8.25 -12.11
N HIS A 17 -33.22 8.84 -13.29
CA HIS A 17 -32.98 8.17 -14.55
C HIS A 17 -31.69 8.76 -15.18
N ALA A 18 -30.54 8.16 -14.91
CA ALA A 18 -29.33 8.36 -15.72
C ALA A 18 -28.23 7.34 -15.34
N ALA A 19 -28.35 6.10 -15.71
CA ALA A 19 -27.29 5.13 -15.40
C ALA A 19 -27.06 4.06 -16.45
N ILE A 20 -27.06 4.35 -17.75
CA ILE A 20 -26.73 3.33 -18.77
C ILE A 20 -25.80 3.85 -19.91
N ARG A 21 -25.08 4.94 -19.74
CA ARG A 21 -24.13 5.42 -20.79
C ARG A 21 -22.70 5.67 -20.34
N VAL A 22 -22.19 5.02 -19.28
CA VAL A 22 -20.86 5.35 -18.71
C VAL A 22 -19.82 4.24 -18.87
N ILE A 23 -20.10 3.15 -19.58
CA ILE A 23 -19.16 2.00 -19.63
C ILE A 23 -17.95 2.22 -20.57
N TRP A 24 -17.97 3.16 -21.49
CA TRP A 24 -16.89 3.38 -22.45
C TRP A 24 -15.82 4.44 -22.08
N PRO A 25 -16.03 5.42 -21.21
CA PRO A 25 -14.98 6.39 -20.85
C PRO A 25 -14.11 6.00 -19.62
N VAL A 26 -14.40 4.89 -18.93
CA VAL A 26 -13.67 4.52 -17.70
C VAL A 26 -12.22 4.08 -17.98
N ILE A 27 -11.96 3.45 -19.12
CA ILE A 27 -10.60 3.03 -19.50
C ILE A 27 -9.67 4.24 -19.72
N PRO A 28 -10.07 5.31 -20.44
CA PRO A 28 -9.26 6.53 -20.53
C PRO A 28 -9.10 7.27 -19.20
N LEU A 29 -10.11 7.24 -18.31
CA LEU A 29 -10.04 7.87 -16.98
C LEU A 29 -9.10 7.13 -16.01
N LEU A 30 -9.02 5.80 -16.09
CA LEU A 30 -8.03 5.01 -15.37
C LEU A 30 -6.60 5.35 -15.82
N PHE A 31 -6.40 5.61 -17.12
CA PHE A 31 -5.12 6.10 -17.64
C PHE A 31 -4.83 7.54 -17.21
N SER A 32 -5.85 8.39 -17.07
CA SER A 32 -5.68 9.76 -16.55
C SER A 32 -5.37 9.79 -15.06
N ALA A 33 -5.96 8.90 -14.26
CA ALA A 33 -5.66 8.77 -12.83
C ALA A 33 -4.21 8.34 -12.60
N CYS A 34 -3.71 7.43 -13.44
CA CYS A 34 -2.30 7.05 -13.44
C CYS A 34 -1.40 8.13 -14.07
N GLY A 35 -1.91 8.94 -14.98
CA GLY A 35 -1.20 10.07 -15.58
C GLY A 35 -1.00 11.26 -14.65
N SER A 36 -1.76 11.35 -13.54
CA SER A 36 -1.61 12.45 -12.57
C SER A 36 -0.32 12.36 -11.74
N LEU A 37 0.36 11.20 -11.74
CA LEU A 37 1.74 11.11 -11.25
C LEU A 37 2.71 11.95 -12.08
N ALA A 38 2.37 12.25 -13.36
CA ALA A 38 3.16 13.12 -14.22
C ALA A 38 2.97 14.62 -13.94
N ASP A 39 1.92 15.00 -13.20
CA ASP A 39 1.58 16.42 -12.96
C ASP A 39 2.19 16.97 -11.65
N ARG A 40 3.33 16.40 -11.22
CA ARG A 40 4.10 16.93 -10.07
C ARG A 40 4.75 18.28 -10.34
N SER A 41 4.76 18.72 -11.60
CA SER A 41 5.47 19.95 -12.03
C SER A 41 4.56 21.14 -12.24
N ALA A 42 3.64 21.44 -11.32
CA ALA A 42 2.92 22.75 -11.36
C ALA A 42 3.82 23.98 -11.23
N ARG A 43 5.16 23.82 -11.26
CA ARG A 43 6.14 24.92 -11.33
C ARG A 43 6.93 25.00 -12.63
N THR A 44 6.93 23.94 -13.45
CA THR A 44 7.41 23.98 -14.84
C THR A 44 6.51 23.04 -15.61
N LEU A 45 5.60 23.60 -16.42
CA LEU A 45 4.73 22.81 -17.30
C LEU A 45 5.60 21.87 -18.15
N PRO A 46 5.43 20.52 -18.05
CA PRO A 46 6.04 19.62 -19.02
C PRO A 46 5.49 20.01 -20.39
N GLN A 47 6.34 19.99 -21.41
CA GLN A 47 5.85 20.18 -22.76
C GLN A 47 4.83 19.07 -23.07
N ALA A 48 3.75 19.42 -23.76
CA ALA A 48 2.63 18.50 -24.05
C ALA A 48 3.05 17.19 -24.76
N SER A 49 4.24 17.14 -25.34
CA SER A 49 4.86 15.94 -25.93
C SER A 49 5.25 14.88 -24.88
N ASP A 50 5.64 15.27 -23.67
CA ASP A 50 6.16 14.32 -22.66
C ASP A 50 5.03 13.52 -22.00
N SER A 51 3.87 14.13 -21.77
CA SER A 51 2.70 13.44 -21.22
C SER A 51 2.09 12.41 -22.20
N ALA A 52 2.06 12.71 -23.49
CA ALA A 52 1.55 11.79 -24.50
C ALA A 52 2.47 10.57 -24.66
N THR A 53 3.79 10.76 -24.59
CA THR A 53 4.79 9.68 -24.64
C THR A 53 4.68 8.79 -23.40
N GLY A 54 4.53 9.37 -22.21
CA GLY A 54 4.32 8.65 -20.96
C GLY A 54 3.07 7.77 -20.99
N ASN A 55 1.93 8.31 -21.43
CA ASN A 55 0.68 7.56 -21.55
C ASN A 55 0.75 6.40 -22.57
N ALA A 56 1.41 6.61 -23.71
CA ALA A 56 1.64 5.54 -24.69
C ALA A 56 2.54 4.43 -24.14
N GLN A 57 3.57 4.77 -23.38
CA GLN A 57 4.46 3.81 -22.73
C GLN A 57 3.73 3.01 -21.65
N LEU A 58 2.88 3.64 -20.84
CA LEU A 58 2.06 2.97 -19.83
C LEU A 58 1.07 2.00 -20.48
N LEU A 59 0.39 2.41 -21.55
CA LEU A 59 -0.50 1.53 -22.31
C LEU A 59 0.24 0.31 -22.86
N ALA A 60 1.39 0.54 -23.50
CA ALA A 60 2.22 -0.53 -24.04
C ALA A 60 2.70 -1.49 -22.94
N THR A 61 3.12 -0.98 -21.80
CA THR A 61 3.53 -1.77 -20.64
C THR A 61 2.39 -2.63 -20.11
N THR A 62 1.19 -2.05 -19.97
CA THR A 62 -0.01 -2.77 -19.52
C THR A 62 -0.43 -3.87 -20.47
N LEU A 63 -0.47 -3.60 -21.77
CA LEU A 63 -0.83 -4.59 -22.79
C LEU A 63 0.20 -5.72 -22.83
N ARG A 64 1.49 -5.39 -22.77
CA ARG A 64 2.57 -6.38 -22.66
C ARG A 64 2.46 -7.21 -21.41
N ALA A 65 2.26 -6.58 -20.25
CA ALA A 65 2.12 -7.26 -18.96
C ALA A 65 0.95 -8.25 -18.98
N THR A 66 -0.22 -7.82 -19.49
CA THR A 66 -1.41 -8.68 -19.58
C THR A 66 -1.18 -9.84 -20.56
N ALA A 67 -0.63 -9.59 -21.75
CA ALA A 67 -0.36 -10.65 -22.73
C ALA A 67 0.64 -11.68 -22.21
N VAL A 68 1.77 -11.24 -21.64
CA VAL A 68 2.80 -12.13 -21.09
C VAL A 68 2.29 -12.89 -19.86
N SER A 69 1.51 -12.24 -18.99
CA SER A 69 0.92 -12.88 -17.81
C SER A 69 -0.10 -13.93 -18.22
N THR A 70 -0.91 -13.71 -19.25
CA THR A 70 -1.88 -14.70 -19.75
C THR A 70 -1.19 -16.00 -20.16
N VAL A 71 0.01 -15.91 -20.74
CA VAL A 71 0.77 -17.10 -21.16
C VAL A 71 1.52 -17.74 -19.98
N ARG A 72 2.21 -16.93 -19.16
CA ARG A 72 3.09 -17.44 -18.08
C ARG A 72 2.35 -17.75 -16.78
N GLN A 73 1.27 -17.01 -16.52
CA GLN A 73 0.51 -17.05 -15.27
C GLN A 73 -1.01 -17.15 -15.54
N PRO A 74 -1.48 -18.17 -16.30
CA PRO A 74 -2.88 -18.26 -16.70
C PRO A 74 -3.82 -18.34 -15.50
N TYR A 75 -3.49 -19.12 -14.49
CA TYR A 75 -4.27 -19.23 -13.25
C TYR A 75 -4.35 -17.91 -12.50
N THR A 76 -3.20 -17.23 -12.32
CA THR A 76 -3.13 -15.90 -11.71
C THR A 76 -3.95 -14.89 -12.51
N THR A 77 -3.82 -14.87 -13.84
CA THR A 77 -4.54 -13.94 -14.71
C THR A 77 -6.05 -14.10 -14.58
N VAL A 78 -6.57 -15.33 -14.59
CA VAL A 78 -8.00 -15.58 -14.42
C VAL A 78 -8.48 -15.16 -13.03
N ARG A 79 -7.79 -15.57 -11.97
CA ARG A 79 -8.21 -15.24 -10.60
C ARG A 79 -8.16 -13.75 -10.31
N THR A 80 -7.12 -13.08 -10.77
CA THR A 80 -7.01 -11.63 -10.63
C THR A 80 -8.09 -10.91 -11.43
N GLY A 81 -8.35 -11.37 -12.67
CA GLY A 81 -9.44 -10.83 -13.50
C GLY A 81 -10.82 -11.00 -12.85
N LEU A 82 -11.10 -12.15 -12.25
CA LEU A 82 -12.34 -12.36 -11.48
C LEU A 82 -12.43 -11.44 -10.26
N ALA A 83 -11.33 -11.22 -9.55
CA ALA A 83 -11.31 -10.30 -8.41
C ALA A 83 -11.54 -8.85 -8.85
N VAL A 84 -10.90 -8.43 -9.94
CA VAL A 84 -11.10 -7.10 -10.54
C VAL A 84 -12.56 -6.91 -10.99
N LEU A 85 -13.13 -7.91 -11.68
CA LEU A 85 -14.53 -7.88 -12.10
C LEU A 85 -15.50 -7.87 -10.91
N TRP A 86 -15.18 -8.57 -9.84
CA TRP A 86 -16.01 -8.61 -8.64
C TRP A 86 -15.97 -7.28 -7.88
N HIS A 87 -14.79 -6.72 -7.66
CA HIS A 87 -14.64 -5.56 -6.78
C HIS A 87 -14.87 -4.22 -7.50
N ARG A 88 -14.48 -4.08 -8.78
CA ARG A 88 -14.61 -2.82 -9.52
C ARG A 88 -16.03 -2.55 -10.06
N PRO A 89 -16.65 -3.39 -10.93
CA PRO A 89 -17.98 -3.09 -11.46
C PRO A 89 -19.08 -3.23 -10.44
N LEU A 90 -18.99 -4.20 -9.53
CA LEU A 90 -19.99 -4.38 -8.49
C LEU A 90 -19.93 -3.26 -7.45
N GLY A 91 -18.75 -2.69 -7.17
CA GLY A 91 -18.62 -1.47 -6.38
C GLY A 91 -19.39 -0.29 -6.97
N ILE A 92 -19.37 -0.13 -8.30
CA ILE A 92 -20.14 0.93 -9.00
C ILE A 92 -21.65 0.62 -8.96
N VAL A 93 -22.05 -0.64 -9.15
CA VAL A 93 -23.47 -1.06 -9.23
C VAL A 93 -24.09 -1.24 -7.84
N SER A 94 -23.32 -1.75 -6.89
CA SER A 94 -23.74 -1.87 -5.49
C SER A 94 -23.66 -0.54 -4.74
N GLY A 95 -23.25 0.53 -5.42
CA GLY A 95 -23.03 1.86 -4.89
C GLY A 95 -23.81 2.10 -3.61
N ASN A 96 -23.21 1.84 -2.47
CA ASN A 96 -23.81 2.02 -1.16
C ASN A 96 -24.90 1.02 -0.74
N LEU A 97 -24.82 -0.26 -1.12
CA LEU A 97 -25.38 -1.26 -0.22
C LEU A 97 -24.36 -1.40 0.92
N PRO A 98 -24.57 -0.68 2.04
CA PRO A 98 -23.69 -0.84 3.18
C PRO A 98 -23.76 -2.31 3.57
N LEU A 99 -22.63 -3.01 3.60
CA LEU A 99 -22.55 -4.11 4.55
C LEU A 99 -22.97 -3.46 5.87
N PRO A 100 -24.06 -3.94 6.52
CA PRO A 100 -24.52 -3.28 7.72
C PRO A 100 -23.48 -3.46 8.83
N THR A 101 -22.44 -2.62 8.79
CA THR A 101 -21.37 -2.59 9.80
C THR A 101 -21.98 -2.31 11.17
N ASP A 102 -23.06 -1.52 11.20
CA ASP A 102 -23.86 -1.25 12.40
C ASP A 102 -24.59 -2.48 12.95
N LEU A 103 -24.78 -3.53 12.15
CA LEU A 103 -25.41 -4.79 12.55
C LEU A 103 -24.42 -5.85 13.05
N LEU A 104 -23.11 -5.66 12.80
CA LEU A 104 -22.12 -6.59 13.31
C LEU A 104 -21.75 -6.21 14.74
N PRO A 105 -21.92 -7.13 15.71
CA PRO A 105 -21.61 -6.83 17.09
C PRO A 105 -20.13 -6.49 17.26
N GLN A 106 -19.84 -5.50 18.09
CA GLN A 106 -18.48 -5.17 18.47
C GLN A 106 -17.87 -6.39 19.19
N PRO A 107 -16.70 -6.89 18.76
CA PRO A 107 -16.03 -7.98 19.44
C PRO A 107 -15.78 -7.62 20.90
N PRO A 108 -15.96 -8.55 21.87
CA PRO A 108 -15.63 -8.29 23.26
C PRO A 108 -14.12 -8.17 23.50
N GLU A 109 -13.32 -8.78 22.65
CA GLU A 109 -11.87 -8.79 22.73
C GLU A 109 -11.29 -7.41 22.41
N VAL A 110 -10.38 -6.91 23.25
CA VAL A 110 -9.78 -5.58 23.11
C VAL A 110 -8.43 -5.69 22.36
N PRO A 111 -8.20 -4.88 21.31
CA PRO A 111 -6.92 -4.89 20.58
C PRO A 111 -5.73 -4.67 21.52
N GLY A 112 -4.71 -5.52 21.39
CA GLY A 112 -3.55 -5.50 22.26
C GLY A 112 -3.60 -6.50 23.42
N THR A 113 -4.69 -7.26 23.58
CA THR A 113 -4.81 -8.35 24.53
C THR A 113 -4.55 -9.70 23.87
N GLU A 114 -4.23 -10.72 24.68
CA GLU A 114 -4.05 -12.09 24.16
C GLU A 114 -5.39 -12.69 23.68
N GLU A 115 -6.51 -12.23 24.22
CA GLU A 115 -7.86 -12.59 23.77
C GLU A 115 -8.08 -12.14 22.32
N PHE A 116 -7.68 -10.91 22.02
CA PHE A 116 -7.76 -10.37 20.64
C PHE A 116 -6.85 -11.14 19.70
N GLU A 117 -5.63 -11.46 20.10
CA GLU A 117 -4.72 -12.28 19.28
C GLU A 117 -5.29 -13.68 19.02
N ARG A 118 -5.94 -14.30 20.02
CA ARG A 118 -6.67 -15.58 19.84
C ARG A 118 -7.88 -15.43 18.92
N LEU A 119 -8.59 -14.30 18.94
CA LEU A 119 -9.64 -13.99 17.97
C LEU A 119 -9.07 -13.99 16.55
N LEU A 120 -7.92 -13.33 16.33
CA LEU A 120 -7.25 -13.31 15.02
C LEU A 120 -6.86 -14.72 14.57
N ASP A 121 -6.35 -15.57 15.47
CA ASP A 121 -6.05 -16.99 15.18
C ASP A 121 -7.33 -17.76 14.81
N HIS A 122 -8.42 -17.56 15.54
CA HIS A 122 -9.71 -18.19 15.26
C HIS A 122 -10.30 -17.78 13.92
N LYS A 123 -10.04 -16.52 13.51
CA LYS A 123 -10.38 -16.02 12.17
C LYS A 123 -9.43 -16.49 11.07
N ARG A 124 -8.54 -17.44 11.38
CA ARG A 124 -7.56 -18.07 10.46
C ARG A 124 -6.55 -17.09 9.86
N LEU A 125 -6.22 -16.04 10.59
CA LEU A 125 -5.07 -15.22 10.25
C LEU A 125 -3.77 -15.97 10.57
N PRO A 126 -2.62 -15.64 9.91
CA PRO A 126 -1.36 -16.33 10.13
C PRO A 126 -0.95 -16.37 11.60
N HIS A 127 -0.32 -17.45 12.05
CA HIS A 127 0.23 -17.53 13.40
C HIS A 127 1.35 -16.52 13.60
N ARG A 128 1.53 -16.10 14.84
CA ARG A 128 2.61 -15.20 15.24
C ARG A 128 3.96 -15.93 15.24
N GLU A 129 4.98 -15.25 14.78
CA GLU A 129 6.37 -15.70 14.83
C GLU A 129 7.21 -14.64 15.55
N SER A 130 8.26 -15.08 16.25
CA SER A 130 9.12 -14.15 17.00
C SER A 130 9.99 -13.30 16.07
N GLY A 131 10.12 -12.01 16.38
CA GLY A 131 11.03 -11.10 15.69
C GLY A 131 11.27 -9.81 16.46
N LYS A 132 12.44 -9.23 16.28
CA LYS A 132 12.81 -7.92 16.84
C LYS A 132 12.61 -6.83 15.78
N LEU A 133 11.97 -5.74 16.18
CA LEU A 133 11.71 -4.58 15.33
C LEU A 133 12.73 -3.46 15.56
N THR A 134 13.10 -2.77 14.48
CA THR A 134 13.80 -1.48 14.52
C THR A 134 13.14 -0.55 13.52
N TRP A 135 12.67 0.59 13.99
CA TRP A 135 11.96 1.59 13.21
C TRP A 135 12.95 2.45 12.43
N LEU A 136 12.76 2.56 11.13
CA LEU A 136 13.58 3.33 10.21
C LEU A 136 12.69 4.38 9.55
N VAL A 137 12.61 5.54 10.20
CA VAL A 137 11.78 6.66 9.74
C VAL A 137 12.56 7.45 8.70
N ASP A 138 11.96 7.73 7.58
CA ASP A 138 12.48 8.48 6.44
C ASP A 138 13.79 7.94 5.84
N GLY A 139 14.23 8.57 4.78
CA GLY A 139 15.49 8.22 4.12
C GLY A 139 16.70 8.22 5.05
N PRO A 140 16.89 9.22 5.93
CA PRO A 140 17.99 9.23 6.91
C PRO A 140 17.99 8.04 7.87
N GLY A 141 16.83 7.44 8.16
CA GLY A 141 16.75 6.21 8.95
C GLY A 141 17.01 4.96 8.11
N PHE A 142 16.43 4.89 6.92
CA PHE A 142 16.44 3.70 6.08
C PHE A 142 17.76 3.50 5.31
N PHE A 143 18.22 4.47 4.55
CA PHE A 143 19.34 4.27 3.63
C PHE A 143 20.68 3.96 4.31
N PRO A 144 21.06 4.55 5.46
CA PRO A 144 22.26 4.14 6.19
C PRO A 144 22.18 2.70 6.71
N GLU A 145 20.98 2.25 7.14
CA GLU A 145 20.77 0.86 7.56
C GLU A 145 20.83 -0.10 6.37
N PHE A 146 20.23 0.26 5.24
CA PHE A 146 20.35 -0.48 3.99
C PHE A 146 21.84 -0.67 3.60
N ASP A 147 22.62 0.40 3.61
CA ASP A 147 24.04 0.38 3.30
C ASP A 147 24.82 -0.55 4.24
N ARG A 148 24.50 -0.52 5.53
CA ARG A 148 25.11 -1.39 6.53
C ARG A 148 24.80 -2.86 6.26
N GLN A 149 23.55 -3.19 5.98
CA GLN A 149 23.14 -4.56 5.68
C GLN A 149 23.72 -5.03 4.34
N LEU A 150 23.74 -4.17 3.32
CA LEU A 150 24.35 -4.48 2.04
C LEU A 150 25.85 -4.77 2.20
N ALA A 151 26.58 -3.94 2.93
CA ALA A 151 28.00 -4.12 3.18
C ALA A 151 28.28 -5.43 3.93
N SER A 152 27.50 -5.73 4.97
CA SER A 152 27.69 -6.90 5.83
C SER A 152 27.24 -8.23 5.22
N ALA A 153 26.38 -8.22 4.20
CA ALA A 153 25.85 -9.44 3.58
C ALA A 153 26.97 -10.33 3.00
N LYS A 154 26.87 -11.66 3.29
CA LYS A 154 27.86 -12.66 2.91
C LYS A 154 27.29 -13.83 2.11
N GLN A 155 25.97 -14.04 2.15
CA GLN A 155 25.32 -15.20 1.53
C GLN A 155 24.35 -14.79 0.41
N SER A 156 23.54 -13.75 0.61
CA SER A 156 22.55 -13.32 -0.38
C SER A 156 21.98 -11.94 -0.07
N VAL A 157 21.65 -11.20 -1.14
CA VAL A 157 20.87 -9.97 -1.07
C VAL A 157 19.65 -10.12 -1.96
N HIS A 158 18.47 -10.07 -1.37
CA HIS A 158 17.18 -10.20 -2.06
C HIS A 158 16.36 -8.95 -1.84
N LEU A 159 16.05 -8.23 -2.90
CA LEU A 159 15.33 -6.96 -2.86
C LEU A 159 14.06 -7.04 -3.70
N GLN A 160 12.92 -6.69 -3.12
CA GLN A 160 11.65 -6.54 -3.80
C GLN A 160 11.09 -5.16 -3.53
N PHE A 161 10.75 -4.44 -4.59
CA PHE A 161 10.15 -3.12 -4.55
C PHE A 161 8.92 -3.04 -5.46
N PHE A 162 8.01 -2.16 -5.17
CA PHE A 162 7.00 -1.74 -6.14
C PHE A 162 7.65 -0.84 -7.20
N ILE A 163 8.43 0.15 -6.76
CA ILE A 163 9.17 1.04 -7.64
C ILE A 163 10.68 0.85 -7.44
N TYR A 164 11.40 0.57 -8.51
CA TYR A 164 12.82 0.83 -8.63
C TYR A 164 12.97 1.91 -9.70
N ASP A 165 13.25 3.14 -9.26
CA ASP A 165 13.31 4.31 -10.15
C ASP A 165 14.56 4.27 -11.04
N ASN A 166 14.67 5.25 -11.97
CA ASN A 166 15.83 5.47 -12.81
C ASN A 166 16.54 6.81 -12.51
N ASP A 167 16.20 7.43 -11.38
CA ASP A 167 16.81 8.67 -10.90
C ASP A 167 18.24 8.47 -10.40
N ASP A 168 18.89 9.56 -10.00
CA ASP A 168 20.29 9.53 -9.53
C ASP A 168 20.46 8.72 -8.24
N VAL A 169 19.49 8.71 -7.35
CA VAL A 169 19.52 7.87 -6.13
C VAL A 169 19.41 6.40 -6.49
N ALA A 170 18.45 6.03 -7.32
CA ALA A 170 18.25 4.66 -7.77
C ALA A 170 19.48 4.12 -8.55
N VAL A 171 20.09 4.96 -9.40
CA VAL A 171 21.34 4.62 -10.12
C VAL A 171 22.52 4.45 -9.16
N LYS A 172 22.69 5.36 -8.18
CA LYS A 172 23.70 5.21 -7.12
C LYS A 172 23.58 3.89 -6.39
N TYR A 173 22.38 3.46 -6.05
CA TYR A 173 22.15 2.17 -5.37
C TYR A 173 22.27 0.99 -6.33
N ALA A 174 21.91 1.14 -7.61
CA ALA A 174 22.19 0.13 -8.63
C ALA A 174 23.69 -0.17 -8.74
N ASP A 175 24.55 0.85 -8.73
CA ASP A 175 26.00 0.66 -8.78
C ASP A 175 26.55 -0.05 -7.54
N ARG A 176 26.03 0.26 -6.35
CA ARG A 176 26.36 -0.47 -5.12
C ARG A 176 25.95 -1.95 -5.17
N LEU A 177 24.78 -2.24 -5.73
CA LEU A 177 24.30 -3.61 -5.93
C LEU A 177 25.16 -4.37 -6.94
N LYS A 178 25.60 -3.73 -8.03
CA LYS A 178 26.54 -4.30 -8.99
C LYS A 178 27.87 -4.66 -8.33
N ALA A 179 28.44 -3.73 -7.57
CA ALA A 179 29.67 -3.99 -6.83
C ALA A 179 29.51 -5.15 -5.83
N LYS A 180 28.39 -5.21 -5.10
CA LYS A 180 28.10 -6.30 -4.16
C LYS A 180 27.90 -7.64 -4.87
N ALA A 181 27.32 -7.65 -6.06
CA ALA A 181 27.06 -8.85 -6.84
C ALA A 181 28.34 -9.58 -7.29
N GLU A 182 29.50 -8.96 -7.21
CA GLU A 182 30.78 -9.63 -7.49
C GLU A 182 31.12 -10.69 -6.43
N THR A 183 30.63 -10.52 -5.21
CA THR A 183 30.97 -11.41 -4.07
C THR A 183 29.76 -12.15 -3.50
N VAL A 184 28.54 -11.66 -3.70
CA VAL A 184 27.33 -12.20 -3.10
C VAL A 184 26.20 -12.25 -4.15
N PRO A 185 25.42 -13.34 -4.25
CA PRO A 185 24.25 -13.37 -5.11
C PRO A 185 23.25 -12.25 -4.79
N VAL A 186 23.02 -11.35 -5.74
CA VAL A 186 22.06 -10.24 -5.62
C VAL A 186 20.88 -10.48 -6.56
N ARG A 187 19.67 -10.42 -6.01
CA ARG A 187 18.42 -10.53 -6.75
C ARG A 187 17.56 -9.30 -6.51
N VAL A 188 17.12 -8.67 -7.58
CA VAL A 188 16.25 -7.51 -7.56
C VAL A 188 14.94 -7.85 -8.29
N LEU A 189 13.84 -7.74 -7.61
CA LEU A 189 12.49 -7.87 -8.14
C LEU A 189 11.79 -6.54 -7.98
N PHE A 190 11.15 -6.04 -9.03
CA PHE A 190 10.30 -4.86 -8.92
C PHE A 190 9.08 -4.99 -9.84
N ASP A 191 8.06 -4.19 -9.54
CA ASP A 191 6.85 -4.16 -10.36
C ASP A 191 7.12 -3.39 -11.66
N ASP A 192 6.75 -3.99 -12.79
CA ASP A 192 7.00 -3.40 -14.11
C ASP A 192 6.16 -2.15 -14.35
N LEU A 193 4.90 -2.16 -13.91
CA LEU A 193 3.98 -1.04 -14.06
C LEU A 193 4.37 0.12 -13.13
N GLY A 194 4.55 -0.17 -11.83
CA GLY A 194 4.93 0.83 -10.84
C GLY A 194 6.24 1.55 -11.20
N SER A 195 7.27 0.80 -11.61
CA SER A 195 8.53 1.41 -12.04
C SER A 195 8.39 2.22 -13.34
N THR A 196 7.54 1.79 -14.29
CA THR A 196 7.27 2.57 -15.50
C THR A 196 6.60 3.90 -15.17
N PHE A 197 5.67 3.92 -14.21
CA PHE A 197 5.07 5.17 -13.72
C PHE A 197 6.11 6.13 -13.15
N ALA A 198 6.97 5.67 -12.27
CA ALA A 198 8.00 6.49 -11.66
C ALA A 198 8.96 7.09 -12.70
N HIS A 199 9.37 6.30 -13.70
CA HIS A 199 10.28 6.76 -14.76
C HIS A 199 9.69 7.89 -15.63
N THR A 200 8.36 8.00 -15.68
CA THR A 200 7.67 9.07 -16.44
C THR A 200 7.38 10.31 -15.58
N ALA A 201 7.54 10.24 -14.27
CA ALA A 201 7.31 11.34 -13.36
C ALA A 201 8.54 12.24 -13.22
N ALA A 202 8.32 13.54 -13.07
CA ALA A 202 9.38 14.48 -12.71
C ALA A 202 9.59 14.46 -11.20
N PRO A 203 10.85 14.46 -10.70
CA PRO A 203 11.14 14.55 -9.27
C PRO A 203 10.70 15.91 -8.70
N GLU A 204 10.37 15.93 -7.40
CA GLU A 204 10.00 17.18 -6.71
C GLU A 204 11.19 18.13 -6.55
N THR A 205 12.39 17.58 -6.42
CA THR A 205 13.64 18.33 -6.32
C THR A 205 14.45 18.23 -7.62
N PRO A 206 15.25 19.25 -7.98
CA PRO A 206 16.09 19.22 -9.17
C PRO A 206 17.05 18.03 -9.17
N ARG A 207 17.18 17.39 -10.34
CA ARG A 207 18.23 16.38 -10.55
C ARG A 207 19.61 17.03 -10.55
N PRO A 208 20.68 16.29 -10.18
CA PRO A 208 22.04 16.80 -10.30
C PRO A 208 22.38 17.21 -11.74
N ASP A 209 23.16 18.29 -11.87
CA ASP A 209 23.60 18.77 -13.18
C ASP A 209 24.34 17.67 -13.95
N GLY A 210 24.01 17.52 -15.21
CA GLY A 210 24.61 16.49 -16.09
C GLY A 210 24.12 15.07 -15.88
N PHE A 211 23.20 14.82 -14.93
CA PHE A 211 22.61 13.49 -14.74
C PHE A 211 21.64 13.18 -15.88
N SER A 212 21.85 12.00 -16.52
CA SER A 212 20.93 11.45 -17.51
C SER A 212 20.42 10.08 -17.05
N PRO A 213 19.11 9.93 -16.83
CA PRO A 213 18.54 8.67 -16.36
C PRO A 213 18.72 7.57 -17.41
N PRO A 214 19.04 6.32 -17.00
CA PRO A 214 19.03 5.20 -17.92
C PRO A 214 17.61 4.95 -18.45
N ALA A 215 17.51 4.65 -19.74
CA ALA A 215 16.22 4.35 -20.38
C ALA A 215 15.53 3.12 -19.78
N ASP A 216 16.29 2.18 -19.23
CA ASP A 216 15.79 0.97 -18.59
C ASP A 216 16.69 0.58 -17.42
N ILE A 217 16.17 0.70 -16.21
CA ILE A 217 16.93 0.40 -14.98
C ILE A 217 17.24 -1.10 -14.83
N ALA A 218 16.41 -2.01 -15.35
CA ALA A 218 16.71 -3.44 -15.32
C ALA A 218 17.93 -3.77 -16.18
N SER A 219 17.98 -3.19 -17.39
CA SER A 219 19.14 -3.31 -18.28
C SER A 219 20.38 -2.68 -17.65
N TYR A 220 20.23 -1.54 -16.98
CA TYR A 220 21.34 -0.88 -16.26
C TYR A 220 21.90 -1.78 -15.14
N LEU A 221 21.02 -2.37 -14.32
CA LEU A 221 21.41 -3.28 -13.23
C LEU A 221 22.13 -4.54 -13.74
N THR A 222 21.71 -5.09 -14.90
CA THR A 222 22.25 -6.36 -15.41
C THR A 222 23.47 -6.19 -16.32
N LYS A 223 23.61 -5.05 -17.00
CA LYS A 223 24.70 -4.80 -17.96
C LYS A 223 26.05 -4.80 -17.25
N GLY A 224 26.92 -5.76 -17.64
CA GLY A 224 28.27 -5.91 -17.06
C GLY A 224 28.25 -6.26 -15.57
N SER A 225 27.24 -6.98 -15.10
CA SER A 225 27.03 -7.28 -13.68
C SER A 225 26.47 -8.69 -13.48
N LYS A 226 26.64 -9.24 -12.27
CA LYS A 226 26.07 -10.52 -11.82
C LYS A 226 24.71 -10.35 -11.12
N VAL A 227 24.16 -9.12 -11.08
CA VAL A 227 22.83 -8.86 -10.52
C VAL A 227 21.77 -9.58 -11.35
N GLN A 228 20.92 -10.34 -10.68
CA GLN A 228 19.77 -10.97 -11.30
C GLN A 228 18.54 -10.07 -11.11
N VAL A 229 17.89 -9.70 -12.21
CA VAL A 229 16.70 -8.84 -12.18
C VAL A 229 15.49 -9.60 -12.72
N ARG A 230 14.35 -9.42 -12.08
CA ARG A 230 13.04 -9.83 -12.58
C ARG A 230 12.04 -8.68 -12.42
N ARG A 231 11.09 -8.64 -13.33
CA ARG A 231 9.94 -7.72 -13.24
C ARG A 231 8.68 -8.52 -12.90
N SER A 232 7.94 -8.06 -11.95
CA SER A 232 6.59 -8.57 -11.69
C SER A 232 5.67 -8.04 -12.78
N LEU A 233 5.23 -8.92 -13.67
CA LEU A 233 4.29 -8.59 -14.75
C LEU A 233 2.91 -9.04 -14.29
N ASN A 234 2.07 -8.10 -13.92
CA ASN A 234 0.75 -8.40 -13.40
C ASN A 234 -0.33 -8.01 -14.42
N PRO A 235 -1.34 -8.86 -14.65
CA PRO A 235 -2.44 -8.54 -15.54
C PRO A 235 -3.41 -7.54 -14.90
N TRP A 236 -4.21 -6.88 -15.73
CA TRP A 236 -5.36 -6.09 -15.30
C TRP A 236 -5.04 -4.86 -14.44
N LEU A 237 -3.87 -4.24 -14.62
CA LEU A 237 -3.40 -3.11 -13.79
C LEU A 237 -3.27 -3.44 -12.30
N VAL A 238 -3.09 -4.70 -11.96
CA VAL A 238 -2.83 -5.14 -10.59
C VAL A 238 -1.34 -5.09 -10.31
N CYS A 239 -0.95 -4.58 -9.15
CA CYS A 239 0.44 -4.35 -8.80
C CYS A 239 0.96 -5.34 -7.74
N ASP A 240 2.26 -5.61 -7.81
CA ASP A 240 3.00 -6.18 -6.70
C ASP A 240 3.54 -5.03 -5.84
N HIS A 241 2.70 -4.56 -4.93
CA HIS A 241 2.98 -3.38 -4.14
C HIS A 241 3.85 -3.66 -2.90
N THR A 242 4.38 -4.88 -2.78
CA THR A 242 5.24 -5.30 -1.67
C THR A 242 6.62 -4.62 -1.72
N LYS A 243 7.11 -4.15 -0.56
CA LYS A 243 8.48 -3.71 -0.34
C LYS A 243 9.10 -4.63 0.70
N LEU A 244 9.99 -5.52 0.25
CA LEU A 244 10.62 -6.56 1.08
C LEU A 244 12.09 -6.74 0.70
N LEU A 245 12.97 -6.45 1.65
CA LEU A 245 14.40 -6.64 1.52
C LEU A 245 14.83 -7.75 2.47
N VAL A 246 15.66 -8.68 2.01
CA VAL A 246 16.17 -9.79 2.83
C VAL A 246 17.68 -9.94 2.60
N PHE A 247 18.44 -9.88 3.68
CA PHE A 247 19.88 -10.01 3.71
C PHE A 247 20.26 -11.30 4.45
N ASP A 248 20.99 -12.18 3.78
CA ASP A 248 21.50 -13.45 4.31
C ASP A 248 20.44 -14.37 4.95
N HIS A 249 19.16 -14.14 4.66
CA HIS A 249 18.02 -14.81 5.33
C HIS A 249 17.99 -14.62 6.86
N ARG A 250 18.67 -13.59 7.38
CA ARG A 250 18.80 -13.28 8.82
C ARG A 250 18.22 -11.93 9.20
N VAL A 251 18.26 -10.97 8.28
CA VAL A 251 17.68 -9.64 8.45
C VAL A 251 16.70 -9.39 7.31
N ALA A 252 15.55 -8.85 7.64
CA ALA A 252 14.60 -8.37 6.64
C ALA A 252 14.20 -6.92 6.92
N MET A 253 13.71 -6.23 5.89
CA MET A 253 13.07 -4.92 6.03
C MET A 253 11.77 -4.91 5.24
N ILE A 254 10.69 -4.39 5.81
CA ILE A 254 9.40 -4.16 5.15
C ILE A 254 8.88 -2.76 5.47
N GLY A 255 8.01 -2.22 4.63
CA GLY A 255 7.38 -0.91 4.87
C GLY A 255 6.86 -0.26 3.60
N GLY A 256 6.85 1.07 3.57
CA GLY A 256 6.35 1.88 2.46
C GLY A 256 7.39 2.24 1.41
N MET A 257 8.69 2.31 1.76
CA MET A 257 9.73 2.91 0.92
C MET A 257 10.11 2.05 -0.29
N ASN A 258 10.23 2.71 -1.42
CA ASN A 258 10.82 2.19 -2.65
C ASN A 258 12.26 2.69 -2.85
N MET A 259 12.84 2.42 -4.02
CA MET A 259 14.18 2.86 -4.39
C MET A 259 14.07 4.04 -5.35
N GLY A 260 14.26 5.24 -4.84
CA GLY A 260 14.18 6.50 -5.59
C GLY A 260 14.43 7.70 -4.69
N ARG A 261 14.55 8.87 -5.31
CA ARG A 261 14.86 10.16 -4.68
C ARG A 261 13.79 10.61 -3.70
N GLU A 262 12.52 10.39 -4.03
CA GLU A 262 11.39 10.74 -3.16
C GLU A 262 11.55 10.10 -1.78
N TYR A 263 11.89 8.82 -1.73
CA TYR A 263 12.08 8.07 -0.50
C TYR A 263 13.41 8.38 0.19
N TYR A 264 14.38 8.93 -0.55
CA TYR A 264 15.68 9.29 0.00
C TYR A 264 15.61 10.58 0.81
N SER A 265 14.87 11.61 0.34
CA SER A 265 14.94 12.95 0.92
C SER A 265 13.63 13.76 0.91
N GLU A 266 12.62 13.36 0.14
CA GLU A 266 11.45 14.22 -0.11
C GLU A 266 10.23 13.79 0.72
N TRP A 267 9.93 12.51 0.73
CA TRP A 267 8.73 11.96 1.38
C TRP A 267 8.97 11.54 2.82
N HIS A 268 7.88 11.52 3.57
CA HIS A 268 7.83 10.98 4.92
C HIS A 268 7.31 9.54 4.87
N ASP A 269 8.14 8.57 5.28
CA ASP A 269 7.78 7.15 5.14
C ASP A 269 8.46 6.28 6.21
N LEU A 270 8.05 5.04 6.31
CA LEU A 270 8.51 4.10 7.32
C LEU A 270 8.96 2.77 6.71
N MET A 271 10.16 2.35 7.07
CA MET A 271 10.59 0.96 6.98
C MET A 271 10.80 0.37 8.36
N VAL A 272 10.63 -0.93 8.49
CA VAL A 272 10.90 -1.67 9.73
C VAL A 272 11.93 -2.74 9.44
N LYS A 273 13.07 -2.68 10.14
CA LYS A 273 14.05 -3.77 10.13
C LYS A 273 13.60 -4.85 11.10
N ILE A 274 13.74 -6.09 10.68
CA ILE A 274 13.27 -7.29 11.38
C ILE A 274 14.40 -8.31 11.48
N GLU A 275 14.61 -8.84 12.69
CA GLU A 275 15.57 -9.88 12.97
C GLU A 275 14.89 -11.02 13.73
N GLY A 276 15.38 -12.26 13.62
CA GLY A 276 14.84 -13.42 14.33
C GLY A 276 14.01 -14.36 13.46
N PRO A 277 13.31 -15.33 14.07
CA PRO A 277 12.65 -16.45 13.41
C PRO A 277 11.73 -16.10 12.24
N ILE A 278 10.95 -15.02 12.34
CA ILE A 278 10.01 -14.58 11.31
C ILE A 278 10.69 -14.26 9.95
N VAL A 279 12.01 -14.00 9.94
CA VAL A 279 12.75 -13.72 8.71
C VAL A 279 12.74 -14.92 7.75
N ALA A 280 12.61 -16.15 8.28
CA ALA A 280 12.42 -17.34 7.43
C ALA A 280 11.11 -17.25 6.62
N SER A 281 10.02 -16.75 7.23
CA SER A 281 8.73 -16.52 6.55
C SER A 281 8.85 -15.42 5.49
N LEU A 282 9.52 -14.31 5.81
CA LEU A 282 9.81 -13.22 4.87
C LEU A 282 10.69 -13.69 3.70
N SER A 283 11.68 -14.54 3.95
CA SER A 283 12.49 -15.17 2.91
C SER A 283 11.65 -16.07 1.99
N ARG A 284 10.66 -16.78 2.53
CA ARG A 284 9.70 -17.57 1.75
C ARG A 284 8.84 -16.68 0.86
N GLU A 285 8.39 -15.51 1.36
CA GLU A 285 7.61 -14.56 0.56
C GLU A 285 8.40 -14.03 -0.63
N PHE A 286 9.64 -13.57 -0.41
CA PHE A 286 10.51 -13.18 -1.52
C PHE A 286 10.71 -14.32 -2.52
N SER A 287 11.02 -15.53 -2.03
CA SER A 287 11.23 -16.69 -2.90
C SER A 287 10.00 -17.04 -3.73
N ARG A 288 8.79 -16.89 -3.17
CA ARG A 288 7.52 -17.08 -3.88
C ARG A 288 7.37 -16.05 -5.00
N ALA A 289 7.53 -14.75 -4.67
CA ALA A 289 7.43 -13.66 -5.63
C ALA A 289 8.48 -13.82 -6.76
N TRP A 290 9.73 -14.11 -6.39
CA TRP A 290 10.80 -14.35 -7.33
C TRP A 290 10.51 -15.50 -8.31
N ARG A 291 9.99 -16.62 -7.82
CA ARG A 291 9.64 -17.77 -8.68
C ARG A 291 8.50 -17.42 -9.62
N LYS A 292 7.45 -16.76 -9.11
CA LYS A 292 6.27 -16.35 -9.88
C LYS A 292 6.65 -15.39 -11.02
N ALA A 293 7.53 -14.43 -10.75
CA ALA A 293 8.05 -13.49 -11.74
C ALA A 293 9.04 -14.14 -12.75
N GLY A 294 9.39 -15.41 -12.59
CA GLY A 294 10.28 -16.16 -13.48
C GLY A 294 9.60 -16.68 -14.76
N PRO A 295 10.36 -17.32 -15.63
CA PRO A 295 9.85 -17.79 -16.92
C PRO A 295 8.76 -18.85 -16.82
N TRP A 296 8.69 -19.58 -15.69
CA TRP A 296 7.71 -20.64 -15.44
C TRP A 296 6.41 -20.15 -14.79
N GLY A 297 6.36 -18.89 -14.36
CA GLY A 297 5.14 -18.27 -13.79
C GLY A 297 4.42 -19.14 -12.76
N ASP A 298 3.13 -19.43 -13.00
CA ASP A 298 2.30 -20.28 -12.13
C ASP A 298 2.84 -21.71 -12.01
N LEU A 299 3.43 -22.27 -13.05
CA LEU A 299 4.00 -23.62 -13.01
C LEU A 299 5.19 -23.72 -12.03
N ALA A 300 5.90 -22.62 -11.79
CA ALA A 300 6.95 -22.59 -10.77
C ALA A 300 6.39 -22.82 -9.36
N MET A 301 5.11 -22.56 -9.14
CA MET A 301 4.46 -22.74 -7.84
C MET A 301 4.13 -24.21 -7.54
N LEU A 302 4.10 -25.08 -8.54
CA LEU A 302 3.92 -26.53 -8.36
C LEU A 302 5.16 -27.20 -7.76
N ARG A 303 6.32 -26.56 -7.85
CA ARG A 303 7.53 -27.06 -7.20
C ARG A 303 7.47 -26.80 -5.70
N ARG A 304 8.04 -27.73 -4.91
CA ARG A 304 8.12 -27.58 -3.45
C ARG A 304 8.75 -26.21 -3.09
N PRO A 305 8.19 -25.51 -2.08
CA PRO A 305 8.78 -24.27 -1.57
C PRO A 305 10.24 -24.51 -1.13
N ARG A 306 11.09 -23.52 -1.31
CA ARG A 306 12.43 -23.56 -0.71
C ARG A 306 12.28 -23.47 0.81
N ILE A 307 12.91 -24.39 1.50
CA ILE A 307 13.04 -24.35 2.95
C ILE A 307 14.22 -23.43 3.27
N PHE A 308 14.01 -22.48 4.16
CA PHE A 308 15.05 -21.62 4.70
C PHE A 308 15.30 -22.03 6.14
N GLU A 309 16.55 -21.99 6.55
CA GLU A 309 16.91 -22.13 7.94
C GLU A 309 16.22 -21.02 8.74
N THR A 310 15.61 -21.39 9.85
CA THR A 310 14.96 -20.43 10.75
C THR A 310 16.04 -19.79 11.62
N PRO A 311 16.22 -18.45 11.54
CA PRO A 311 17.19 -17.78 12.42
C PRO A 311 16.87 -18.01 13.90
N ALA A 312 17.93 -18.02 14.70
CA ALA A 312 17.78 -18.13 16.16
C ALA A 312 16.94 -16.95 16.71
N PRO A 313 16.21 -17.17 17.80
CA PRO A 313 15.58 -16.08 18.54
C PRO A 313 16.60 -15.01 18.93
N VAL A 314 16.15 -13.75 18.92
CA VAL A 314 16.99 -12.59 19.29
C VAL A 314 16.46 -11.94 20.56
N ASN A 315 17.36 -11.35 21.36
CA ASN A 315 16.97 -10.62 22.55
C ASN A 315 16.07 -9.43 22.20
N GLY A 316 14.95 -9.29 22.91
CA GLY A 316 13.93 -8.29 22.60
C GLY A 316 13.03 -8.66 21.42
N GLY A 317 13.02 -9.95 21.02
CA GLY A 317 12.05 -10.46 20.04
C GLY A 317 10.66 -10.53 20.64
N ILE A 318 9.67 -10.09 19.86
CA ILE A 318 8.24 -10.05 20.22
C ILE A 318 7.42 -10.89 19.24
N PRO A 319 6.20 -11.34 19.61
CA PRO A 319 5.29 -12.00 18.68
C PRO A 319 4.83 -11.06 17.57
N LEU A 320 5.03 -11.47 16.33
CA LEU A 320 4.72 -10.73 15.11
C LEU A 320 3.83 -11.57 14.19
N ARG A 321 2.84 -10.96 13.56
CA ARG A 321 1.92 -11.61 12.62
C ARG A 321 2.14 -11.03 11.22
N LEU A 322 2.48 -11.88 10.26
CA LEU A 322 2.69 -11.48 8.87
C LEU A 322 1.38 -11.57 8.10
N LEU A 323 0.83 -10.44 7.70
CA LEU A 323 -0.45 -10.31 6.99
C LEU A 323 -0.22 -10.06 5.50
N ARG A 324 -1.09 -10.62 4.65
CA ARG A 324 -0.99 -10.54 3.19
C ARG A 324 -2.31 -10.13 2.57
N THR A 325 -2.23 -9.36 1.50
CA THR A 325 -3.24 -9.28 0.45
C THR A 325 -2.67 -9.92 -0.81
N ASP A 326 -3.38 -10.79 -1.46
CA ASP A 326 -3.07 -11.37 -2.77
C ASP A 326 -4.36 -11.99 -3.35
N ALA A 327 -5.05 -11.26 -4.24
CA ALA A 327 -6.31 -11.72 -4.83
C ALA A 327 -6.16 -13.05 -5.58
N ALA A 328 -5.03 -13.26 -6.28
CA ALA A 328 -4.77 -14.50 -7.00
C ALA A 328 -4.64 -15.70 -6.05
N ALA A 329 -4.13 -15.49 -4.84
CA ALA A 329 -4.03 -16.49 -3.79
C ALA A 329 -5.28 -16.57 -2.89
N GLY A 330 -6.26 -15.68 -3.06
CA GLY A 330 -7.44 -15.58 -2.21
C GLY A 330 -7.10 -15.12 -0.78
N GLN A 331 -6.12 -14.26 -0.64
CA GLN A 331 -5.66 -13.73 0.65
C GLN A 331 -6.11 -12.27 0.81
N ASP A 332 -6.86 -12.01 1.87
CA ASP A 332 -7.41 -10.71 2.28
C ASP A 332 -7.09 -10.40 3.75
N GLN A 333 -5.95 -10.90 4.23
CA GLN A 333 -5.60 -10.91 5.65
C GLN A 333 -5.39 -9.49 6.20
N VAL A 334 -4.83 -8.57 5.39
CA VAL A 334 -4.64 -7.18 5.78
C VAL A 334 -5.99 -6.53 6.06
N MET A 335 -6.93 -6.63 5.12
CA MET A 335 -8.30 -6.09 5.26
C MET A 335 -9.01 -6.65 6.49
N LYS A 336 -9.01 -7.98 6.65
CA LYS A 336 -9.65 -8.65 7.78
C LYS A 336 -9.10 -8.20 9.13
N ALA A 337 -7.78 -8.12 9.27
CA ALA A 337 -7.15 -7.68 10.51
C ALA A 337 -7.44 -6.20 10.80
N THR A 338 -7.42 -5.35 9.76
CA THR A 338 -7.75 -3.92 9.86
C THR A 338 -9.17 -3.72 10.39
N LEU A 339 -10.16 -4.33 9.74
CA LEU A 339 -11.57 -4.21 10.15
C LEU A 339 -11.81 -4.72 11.57
N LEU A 340 -11.22 -5.88 11.93
CA LEU A 340 -11.33 -6.43 13.28
C LEU A 340 -10.71 -5.51 14.33
N GLY A 341 -9.52 -4.96 14.06
CA GLY A 341 -8.84 -4.04 14.97
C GLY A 341 -9.65 -2.76 15.22
N ILE A 342 -10.14 -2.12 14.15
CA ILE A 342 -10.93 -0.88 14.26
C ILE A 342 -12.27 -1.14 14.97
N ARG A 343 -12.98 -2.21 14.59
CA ARG A 343 -14.26 -2.57 15.20
C ARG A 343 -14.15 -2.88 16.68
N ALA A 344 -13.09 -3.57 17.09
CA ALA A 344 -12.86 -3.97 18.48
C ALA A 344 -12.32 -2.83 19.35
N ALA A 345 -11.77 -1.77 18.78
CA ALA A 345 -11.16 -0.66 19.52
C ALA A 345 -12.12 0.02 20.50
N ARG A 346 -11.60 0.35 21.68
CA ARG A 346 -12.34 0.96 22.81
C ARG A 346 -11.81 2.35 23.18
N LYS A 347 -10.51 2.59 22.98
CA LYS A 347 -9.83 3.79 23.47
C LYS A 347 -9.39 4.68 22.33
N ARG A 348 -8.72 4.13 21.31
CA ARG A 348 -8.14 4.91 20.22
C ARG A 348 -8.03 4.11 18.92
N VAL A 349 -8.16 4.83 17.81
CA VAL A 349 -7.79 4.39 16.46
C VAL A 349 -6.98 5.52 15.84
N TRP A 350 -5.67 5.30 15.66
CA TRP A 350 -4.77 6.26 15.02
C TRP A 350 -4.28 5.68 13.71
N ILE A 351 -4.37 6.45 12.65
CA ILE A 351 -4.06 6.04 11.28
C ILE A 351 -3.15 7.09 10.67
N GLU A 352 -2.10 6.64 9.98
CA GLU A 352 -1.35 7.45 9.05
C GLU A 352 -1.22 6.69 7.73
N ASN A 353 -1.73 7.29 6.64
CA ASN A 353 -1.79 6.64 5.34
C ASN A 353 -1.80 7.69 4.23
N PRO A 354 -1.14 7.44 3.06
CA PRO A 354 -1.17 8.38 1.94
C PRO A 354 -2.54 8.46 1.27
N TYR A 355 -3.25 7.33 1.22
CA TYR A 355 -4.53 7.19 0.51
C TYR A 355 -5.55 6.50 1.42
N PHE A 356 -6.67 7.15 1.63
CA PHE A 356 -7.76 6.61 2.41
C PHE A 356 -9.08 6.74 1.61
N ALA A 357 -9.34 5.73 0.79
CA ALA A 357 -10.48 5.68 -0.12
C ALA A 357 -11.27 4.35 -0.04
N ASP A 358 -10.99 3.47 0.93
CA ASP A 358 -11.79 2.26 1.14
C ASP A 358 -12.99 2.55 2.02
N ASP A 359 -14.17 2.46 1.45
CA ASP A 359 -15.45 2.75 2.09
C ASP A 359 -15.75 1.85 3.31
N ASP A 360 -15.37 0.56 3.27
CA ASP A 360 -15.65 -0.35 4.38
C ASP A 360 -14.80 0.04 5.60
N ILE A 361 -13.54 0.41 5.37
CA ILE A 361 -12.67 0.89 6.44
C ILE A 361 -13.13 2.26 6.93
N ALA A 362 -13.50 3.17 6.03
CA ALA A 362 -14.00 4.49 6.40
C ALA A 362 -15.23 4.38 7.32
N ARG A 363 -16.22 3.56 6.96
CA ARG A 363 -17.41 3.31 7.79
C ARG A 363 -17.08 2.74 9.17
N GLU A 364 -16.12 1.80 9.28
CA GLU A 364 -15.72 1.25 10.59
C GLU A 364 -14.98 2.30 11.43
N VAL A 365 -14.18 3.16 10.82
CA VAL A 365 -13.50 4.27 11.52
C VAL A 365 -14.52 5.31 12.00
N GLU A 366 -15.50 5.67 11.17
CA GLU A 366 -16.61 6.53 11.55
C GLU A 366 -17.42 5.93 12.70
N ALA A 367 -17.76 4.64 12.60
CA ALA A 367 -18.48 3.94 13.67
C ALA A 367 -17.67 3.94 14.97
N ALA A 368 -16.35 3.79 14.93
CA ALA A 368 -15.49 3.89 16.10
C ALA A 368 -15.54 5.32 16.70
N ALA A 369 -15.48 6.36 15.87
CA ALA A 369 -15.59 7.76 16.32
C ALA A 369 -16.96 8.03 16.98
N ARG A 370 -18.06 7.57 16.37
CA ARG A 370 -19.42 7.70 16.97
C ARG A 370 -19.56 6.95 18.30
N ARG A 371 -18.78 5.88 18.53
CA ARG A 371 -18.72 5.20 19.84
C ARG A 371 -17.90 5.94 20.90
N GLY A 372 -17.28 7.08 20.56
CA GLY A 372 -16.45 7.88 21.47
C GLY A 372 -15.00 7.42 21.56
N VAL A 373 -14.53 6.59 20.61
CA VAL A 373 -13.12 6.23 20.49
C VAL A 373 -12.32 7.46 20.04
N ASP A 374 -11.11 7.69 20.57
CA ASP A 374 -10.18 8.74 20.11
C ASP A 374 -9.65 8.37 18.71
N VAL A 375 -10.37 8.82 17.68
CA VAL A 375 -10.01 8.57 16.28
C VAL A 375 -9.20 9.74 15.74
N ARG A 376 -7.98 9.45 15.26
CA ARG A 376 -7.09 10.42 14.62
C ARG A 376 -6.52 9.87 13.32
N VAL A 377 -6.62 10.66 12.26
CA VAL A 377 -6.14 10.28 10.93
C VAL A 377 -5.18 11.33 10.39
N ILE A 378 -3.99 10.92 9.98
CA ILE A 378 -2.99 11.76 9.32
C ILE A 378 -2.96 11.38 7.83
N LEU A 379 -3.16 12.37 6.98
CA LEU A 379 -3.10 12.29 5.52
C LEU A 379 -2.11 13.34 4.99
N PRO A 380 -1.55 13.19 3.78
CA PRO A 380 -0.67 14.21 3.22
C PRO A 380 -1.45 15.52 2.97
N ALA A 381 -0.81 16.65 3.20
CA ALA A 381 -1.39 17.94 2.80
C ALA A 381 -1.49 18.06 1.28
N ARG A 382 -0.52 17.45 0.59
CA ARG A 382 -0.50 17.27 -0.86
C ARG A 382 0.14 15.92 -1.15
N GLY A 383 -0.60 15.05 -1.82
CA GLY A 383 -0.12 13.76 -2.29
C GLY A 383 0.54 13.84 -3.67
N ASP A 384 0.87 12.70 -4.21
CA ASP A 384 1.41 12.51 -5.55
C ASP A 384 0.32 12.31 -6.62
N SER A 385 -0.95 12.24 -6.21
CA SER A 385 -2.12 12.08 -7.06
C SER A 385 -3.25 13.03 -6.66
N THR A 386 -3.64 13.92 -7.59
CA THR A 386 -4.74 14.88 -7.36
C THR A 386 -6.08 14.19 -7.14
N ILE A 387 -6.28 13.01 -7.75
CA ILE A 387 -7.51 12.21 -7.57
C ILE A 387 -7.53 11.62 -6.16
N MET A 388 -6.42 11.04 -5.70
CA MET A 388 -6.32 10.49 -4.36
C MET A 388 -6.40 11.60 -3.30
N ASP A 389 -5.87 12.80 -3.58
CA ASP A 389 -6.03 13.96 -2.71
C ASP A 389 -7.51 14.36 -2.56
N ALA A 390 -8.27 14.32 -3.65
CA ALA A 390 -9.70 14.59 -3.63
C ALA A 390 -10.48 13.47 -2.90
N GLY A 391 -10.14 12.20 -3.10
CA GLY A 391 -10.69 11.07 -2.34
C GLY A 391 -10.39 11.19 -0.84
N ASN A 392 -9.15 11.53 -0.48
CA ASN A 392 -8.76 11.80 0.91
C ASN A 392 -9.62 12.93 1.55
N LEU A 393 -9.97 13.97 0.77
CA LEU A 393 -10.84 15.04 1.28
C LEU A 393 -12.28 14.57 1.50
N GLY A 394 -12.81 13.76 0.58
CA GLY A 394 -14.15 13.19 0.71
C GLY A 394 -14.27 12.29 1.94
N THR A 395 -13.37 11.32 2.08
CA THR A 395 -13.29 10.46 3.29
C THR A 395 -13.13 11.30 4.55
N SER A 396 -12.26 12.34 4.53
CA SER A 396 -12.05 13.24 5.68
C SER A 396 -13.34 13.89 6.16
N ARG A 397 -14.24 14.23 5.24
CA ARG A 397 -15.54 14.85 5.57
C ARG A 397 -16.39 13.92 6.43
N GLY A 398 -16.60 12.68 6.00
CA GLY A 398 -17.39 11.70 6.76
C GLY A 398 -16.78 11.40 8.13
N LEU A 399 -15.45 11.28 8.19
CA LEU A 399 -14.73 11.07 9.43
C LEU A 399 -14.92 12.22 10.44
N ILE A 400 -14.82 13.47 9.99
CA ILE A 400 -15.00 14.67 10.83
C ILE A 400 -16.45 14.77 11.29
N GLU A 401 -17.42 14.51 10.42
CA GLU A 401 -18.85 14.47 10.77
C GLU A 401 -19.17 13.39 11.82
N ALA A 402 -18.42 12.29 11.81
CA ALA A 402 -18.51 11.24 12.82
C ALA A 402 -17.80 11.57 14.16
N GLY A 403 -17.03 12.66 14.23
CA GLY A 403 -16.31 13.11 15.42
C GLY A 403 -14.83 12.75 15.46
N ALA A 404 -14.26 12.24 14.37
CA ALA A 404 -12.84 11.98 14.25
C ALA A 404 -12.03 13.28 14.04
N GLN A 405 -10.75 13.25 14.40
CA GLN A 405 -9.80 14.32 14.16
C GLN A 405 -8.94 13.97 12.93
N VAL A 406 -8.96 14.83 11.92
CA VAL A 406 -8.17 14.63 10.70
C VAL A 406 -7.06 15.68 10.61
N TYR A 407 -5.87 15.22 10.30
CA TYR A 407 -4.65 16.01 10.23
C TYR A 407 -4.05 15.94 8.83
N ARG A 408 -3.41 17.04 8.40
CA ARG A 408 -2.67 17.13 7.13
C ARG A 408 -1.18 17.30 7.43
N TYR A 409 -0.40 16.28 7.09
CA TYR A 409 1.06 16.33 7.20
C TYR A 409 1.64 17.24 6.10
N PRO A 410 2.62 18.11 6.38
CA PRO A 410 3.04 19.17 5.45
C PRO A 410 3.69 18.69 4.15
N LYS A 411 4.24 17.46 4.15
CA LYS A 411 4.82 16.79 2.97
C LYS A 411 3.92 15.62 2.55
N MET A 412 4.32 14.93 1.46
CA MET A 412 3.79 13.61 1.19
C MET A 412 4.16 12.69 2.35
N THR A 413 3.18 12.30 3.18
CA THR A 413 3.35 11.14 4.05
C THR A 413 2.96 9.89 3.27
N HIS A 414 3.90 8.96 3.16
CA HIS A 414 3.71 7.69 2.48
C HIS A 414 3.71 6.52 3.48
N MET A 415 3.56 6.82 4.76
CA MET A 415 3.44 5.81 5.81
C MET A 415 2.14 5.00 5.68
N LYS A 416 2.17 3.74 6.06
CA LYS A 416 1.01 2.85 6.15
C LYS A 416 1.01 2.23 7.53
N VAL A 417 0.41 2.95 8.47
CA VAL A 417 0.43 2.61 9.89
C VAL A 417 -0.96 2.75 10.48
N ILE A 418 -1.40 1.72 11.21
CA ILE A 418 -2.66 1.71 11.95
C ILE A 418 -2.37 1.26 13.37
N LEU A 419 -2.93 1.98 14.34
CA LEU A 419 -2.89 1.65 15.77
C LEU A 419 -4.32 1.61 16.30
N CYS A 420 -4.73 0.46 16.81
CA CYS A 420 -6.00 0.24 17.49
C CYS A 420 -5.73 -0.18 18.93
N ASP A 421 -5.99 0.67 19.92
CA ASP A 421 -5.67 0.45 21.35
C ASP A 421 -4.22 0.03 21.58
N GLY A 422 -3.99 -1.25 21.82
CA GLY A 422 -2.67 -1.85 22.04
C GLY A 422 -2.19 -2.77 20.91
N TRP A 423 -2.86 -2.77 19.77
CA TRP A 423 -2.50 -3.53 18.57
C TRP A 423 -2.19 -2.59 17.41
N ALA A 424 -1.14 -2.88 16.66
CA ALA A 424 -0.78 -2.10 15.49
C ALA A 424 -0.43 -2.97 14.28
N GLN A 425 -0.55 -2.38 13.09
CA GLN A 425 0.03 -2.93 11.87
C GLN A 425 0.77 -1.86 11.07
N VAL A 426 1.83 -2.29 10.40
CA VAL A 426 2.67 -1.47 9.51
C VAL A 426 3.04 -2.28 8.27
N GLY A 427 3.19 -1.64 7.13
CA GLY A 427 3.60 -2.35 5.91
C GLY A 427 3.46 -1.57 4.63
N SER A 428 3.04 -2.26 3.57
CA SER A 428 2.93 -1.67 2.23
C SER A 428 1.50 -1.26 1.85
N ALA A 429 0.47 -1.73 2.57
CA ALA A 429 -0.93 -1.58 2.16
C ALA A 429 -1.49 -0.18 2.44
N ASN A 430 -1.94 0.48 1.39
CA ASN A 430 -2.77 1.68 1.51
C ASN A 430 -4.20 1.33 1.97
N LEU A 431 -4.96 2.34 2.40
CA LEU A 431 -6.38 2.20 2.73
C LEU A 431 -7.24 2.50 1.49
N ASP A 432 -6.95 1.81 0.40
CA ASP A 432 -7.69 1.83 -0.85
C ASP A 432 -8.14 0.42 -1.26
N MET A 433 -9.07 0.35 -2.18
CA MET A 433 -9.67 -0.91 -2.64
C MET A 433 -8.63 -1.85 -3.26
N LEU A 434 -7.66 -1.32 -4.01
CA LEU A 434 -6.63 -2.13 -4.65
C LEU A 434 -5.72 -2.81 -3.62
N SER A 435 -5.19 -2.04 -2.67
CA SER A 435 -4.30 -2.56 -1.63
C SER A 435 -5.02 -3.52 -0.68
N MET A 436 -6.28 -3.23 -0.35
CA MET A 436 -7.02 -4.06 0.60
C MET A 436 -7.54 -5.37 0.01
N ARG A 437 -7.84 -5.43 -1.31
CA ARG A 437 -8.54 -6.57 -1.91
C ARG A 437 -7.86 -7.22 -3.10
N ILE A 438 -6.99 -6.52 -3.83
CA ILE A 438 -6.56 -6.94 -5.17
C ILE A 438 -5.04 -7.08 -5.29
N ASN A 439 -4.28 -6.07 -4.94
CA ASN A 439 -2.83 -6.01 -5.06
C ASN A 439 -2.13 -7.08 -4.21
N ARG A 440 -0.82 -7.20 -4.39
CA ARG A 440 0.00 -7.96 -3.46
C ARG A 440 0.61 -7.02 -2.45
N GLU A 441 0.22 -7.23 -1.20
CA GLU A 441 0.65 -6.41 -0.05
C GLU A 441 1.21 -7.29 1.06
N LEU A 442 2.07 -6.67 1.87
CA LEU A 442 2.70 -7.31 3.01
C LEU A 442 2.73 -6.35 4.21
N ASN A 443 1.99 -6.71 5.25
CA ASN A 443 1.96 -5.96 6.50
C ASN A 443 2.42 -6.83 7.67
N LEU A 444 2.91 -6.19 8.71
CA LEU A 444 3.28 -6.80 9.98
C LEU A 444 2.37 -6.25 11.08
N ALA A 445 1.78 -7.15 11.89
CA ALA A 445 0.96 -6.77 13.03
C ALA A 445 1.56 -7.29 14.33
N PHE A 446 1.34 -6.56 15.43
CA PHE A 446 1.88 -6.85 16.74
C PHE A 446 1.07 -6.18 17.86
N SER A 447 1.20 -6.75 19.08
CA SER A 447 0.51 -6.29 20.30
C SER A 447 1.48 -6.04 21.47
N ASP A 448 2.79 -6.00 21.23
CA ASP A 448 3.75 -5.78 22.28
C ASP A 448 3.72 -4.35 22.82
N PRO A 449 3.51 -4.12 24.14
CA PRO A 449 3.35 -2.78 24.66
C PRO A 449 4.58 -1.88 24.52
N ALA A 450 5.80 -2.44 24.47
CA ALA A 450 7.01 -1.65 24.29
C ALA A 450 7.15 -1.20 22.84
N ALA A 451 6.86 -2.09 21.88
CA ALA A 451 6.84 -1.77 20.46
C ALA A 451 5.75 -0.74 20.12
N ILE A 452 4.55 -0.84 20.74
CA ILE A 452 3.48 0.15 20.60
C ILE A 452 3.93 1.53 21.11
N ARG A 453 4.50 1.62 22.32
CA ARG A 453 5.01 2.90 22.84
C ARG A 453 6.13 3.48 21.95
N GLU A 454 6.97 2.64 21.39
CA GLU A 454 8.03 3.10 20.49
C GLU A 454 7.45 3.64 19.17
N LEU A 455 6.45 2.96 18.59
CA LEU A 455 5.71 3.42 17.43
C LEU A 455 5.04 4.77 17.68
N GLU A 456 4.34 4.92 18.81
CA GLU A 456 3.74 6.21 19.20
C GLU A 456 4.77 7.33 19.28
N ARG A 457 5.88 7.07 19.94
CA ARG A 457 6.94 8.06 20.18
C ARG A 457 7.69 8.45 18.91
N LYS A 458 7.91 7.51 17.98
CA LYS A 458 8.72 7.74 16.78
C LYS A 458 7.91 8.18 15.57
N VAL A 459 6.62 7.85 15.52
CA VAL A 459 5.72 8.11 14.40
C VAL A 459 4.60 9.04 14.85
N PHE A 460 3.56 8.54 15.47
CA PHE A 460 2.32 9.29 15.68
C PHE A 460 2.48 10.61 16.45
N LEU A 461 3.24 10.63 17.55
CA LEU A 461 3.33 11.83 18.36
C LEU A 461 4.13 12.97 17.70
N PRO A 462 5.25 12.72 17.01
CA PRO A 462 5.89 13.73 16.18
C PRO A 462 5.00 14.22 15.04
N ASP A 463 4.30 13.29 14.36
CA ASP A 463 3.57 13.58 13.14
C ASP A 463 2.27 14.35 13.43
N PHE A 464 1.59 14.08 14.54
CA PHE A 464 0.50 14.95 15.02
C PHE A 464 0.96 16.37 15.31
N ARG A 465 2.18 16.55 15.85
CA ARG A 465 2.72 17.90 16.12
C ARG A 465 3.13 18.63 14.85
N ALA A 466 3.63 17.90 13.86
CA ALA A 466 4.03 18.45 12.57
C ALA A 466 2.83 18.76 11.66
N SER A 467 1.71 18.08 11.91
CA SER A 467 0.52 18.17 11.06
C SER A 467 -0.42 19.29 11.49
N ARG A 468 -1.16 19.79 10.51
CA ARG A 468 -2.24 20.75 10.74
C ARG A 468 -3.58 20.02 10.88
N HIS A 469 -4.28 20.24 11.98
CA HIS A 469 -5.67 19.76 12.13
C HIS A 469 -6.58 20.51 11.16
N ILE A 470 -7.46 19.80 10.45
CA ILE A 470 -8.42 20.40 9.50
C ILE A 470 -9.84 20.37 10.04
N ARG A 471 -10.64 21.34 9.59
CA ARG A 471 -12.05 21.46 9.94
C ARG A 471 -12.93 21.01 8.78
N HIS A 472 -14.21 20.79 9.08
CA HIS A 472 -15.20 20.35 8.11
C HIS A 472 -15.30 21.27 6.88
N GLU A 473 -15.22 22.60 7.09
CA GLU A 473 -15.33 23.58 6.00
C GLU A 473 -14.18 23.46 4.97
N GLU A 474 -13.04 22.90 5.37
CA GLU A 474 -11.87 22.71 4.52
C GLU A 474 -11.95 21.44 3.66
N THR A 475 -12.99 20.62 3.83
CA THR A 475 -13.19 19.38 3.07
C THR A 475 -14.10 19.55 1.85
N THR A 476 -14.57 20.77 1.58
CA THR A 476 -15.46 21.05 0.45
C THR A 476 -14.66 21.18 -0.84
N VAL A 477 -14.87 20.26 -1.80
CA VAL A 477 -14.29 20.31 -3.14
C VAL A 477 -15.40 20.28 -4.19
N PRO A 478 -15.42 21.23 -5.15
CA PRO A 478 -16.48 21.31 -6.17
C PRO A 478 -16.65 20.06 -7.05
N VAL A 479 -15.64 19.21 -7.13
CA VAL A 479 -15.59 18.00 -7.98
C VAL A 479 -15.59 16.69 -7.16
N ALA A 480 -15.82 16.78 -5.84
CA ALA A 480 -15.72 15.64 -4.92
C ALA A 480 -16.46 14.36 -5.38
N PRO A 481 -17.73 14.39 -5.83
CA PRO A 481 -18.47 13.17 -6.14
C PRO A 481 -17.86 12.36 -7.30
N ILE A 482 -17.24 13.03 -8.27
CA ILE A 482 -16.59 12.35 -9.41
C ILE A 482 -15.22 11.82 -9.01
N ALA A 483 -14.48 12.61 -8.26
CA ALA A 483 -13.15 12.22 -7.77
C ALA A 483 -13.23 11.08 -6.74
N GLU A 484 -14.23 11.09 -5.85
CA GLU A 484 -14.53 9.99 -4.94
C GLU A 484 -14.86 8.71 -5.72
N ALA A 485 -15.80 8.77 -6.67
CA ALA A 485 -16.17 7.60 -7.48
C ALA A 485 -14.99 7.02 -8.30
N VAL A 486 -13.98 7.82 -8.63
CA VAL A 486 -12.75 7.35 -9.30
C VAL A 486 -11.74 6.84 -8.28
N ALA A 487 -11.56 7.53 -7.16
CA ALA A 487 -10.68 7.10 -6.07
C ALA A 487 -11.11 5.75 -5.48
N ASP A 488 -12.43 5.50 -5.37
CA ASP A 488 -13.02 4.21 -4.95
C ASP A 488 -12.70 3.05 -5.90
N GLN A 489 -12.22 3.33 -7.11
CA GLN A 489 -11.85 2.31 -8.11
C GLN A 489 -10.32 2.09 -8.18
N LEU A 490 -9.56 2.91 -7.49
CA LEU A 490 -8.11 2.82 -7.38
C LEU A 490 -7.70 2.18 -6.06
#